data_6eb420662e29b95635f7bedc62dc9724
#
_entry.id   6eb420662e29b95635f7bedc62dc9724
#
_cell.length_a   1.000
_cell.length_b   1.000
_cell.length_c   1.000
_cell.angle_alpha   90.00
_cell.angle_beta   90.00
_cell.angle_gamma   90.00
#
_symmetry.space_group_name_H-M   'P 1'
#
loop_
_entity.id
_entity.type
_entity.pdbx_description
1 polymer ?
#
loop_
_entity_poly.entity_id
_entity_poly.type
_entity_poly.pdbx_seq_one_letter_code
_entity_poly.pdbx_strand_id
1 'polypeptide(L)'
;MTQRSLESKGAENVICTGGGPGVMEAGNLGAAEAGGVSIGLSIVLPHEQAPNAYVTPDLCFNFHYFAIRKMHFLMRARAVTVFPGGFGTMDEMFEALTLIQTGRMTRVPFILFGKEFWDRVIDWQALAEACLLYTSDAADERS
;
A
#
# COMPACT_ATOMS: atom_id res chain seq x y z
N MET A 1 -1.02 -15.23 -5.37
CA MET A 1 0.11 -14.67 -4.62
C MET A 1 0.48 -15.55 -3.45
N THR A 2 -0.39 -15.76 -2.50
CA THR A 2 -0.14 -16.60 -1.30
C THR A 2 0.25 -18.03 -1.63
N GLN A 3 -0.38 -18.69 -2.61
CA GLN A 3 -0.01 -20.04 -3.06
C GLN A 3 1.45 -20.14 -3.51
N ARG A 4 1.94 -19.17 -4.28
CA ARG A 4 3.36 -19.09 -4.68
C ARG A 4 4.29 -18.85 -3.49
N SER A 5 3.84 -18.08 -2.50
CA SER A 5 4.59 -17.88 -1.26
C SER A 5 4.74 -19.17 -0.45
N LEU A 6 3.70 -20.00 -0.42
CA LEU A 6 3.75 -21.31 0.24
C LEU A 6 4.74 -22.28 -0.42
N GLU A 7 4.84 -22.26 -1.75
CA GLU A 7 5.83 -23.03 -2.50
C GLU A 7 7.28 -22.66 -2.11
N SER A 8 7.51 -21.39 -1.73
CA SER A 8 8.81 -20.91 -1.21
C SER A 8 8.95 -21.00 0.32
N LYS A 9 8.18 -21.88 0.98
CA LYS A 9 8.14 -22.07 2.45
C LYS A 9 7.65 -20.85 3.23
N GLY A 10 6.78 -20.02 2.63
CA GLY A 10 6.15 -18.87 3.28
C GLY A 10 7.08 -17.67 3.50
N ALA A 11 8.28 -17.70 2.94
CA ALA A 11 9.29 -16.66 3.15
C ALA A 11 9.14 -15.44 2.23
N GLU A 12 8.32 -15.53 1.17
CA GLU A 12 8.21 -14.49 0.15
C GLU A 12 6.75 -14.06 -0.08
N ASN A 13 6.56 -12.75 -0.33
CA ASN A 13 5.30 -12.17 -0.80
C ASN A 13 4.08 -12.39 0.13
N VAL A 14 4.21 -12.01 1.38
CA VAL A 14 3.11 -12.02 2.35
C VAL A 14 2.15 -10.86 2.07
N ILE A 15 0.84 -11.10 2.15
CA ILE A 15 -0.17 -10.05 2.07
C ILE A 15 -0.09 -9.16 3.31
N CYS A 16 -0.02 -7.86 3.09
CA CYS A 16 -0.03 -6.85 4.16
C CYS A 16 -1.16 -5.86 3.90
N THR A 17 -2.04 -5.67 4.87
CA THR A 17 -3.16 -4.72 4.81
C THR A 17 -3.21 -3.84 6.06
N GLY A 18 -4.13 -2.88 6.06
CA GLY A 18 -4.43 -2.11 7.27
C GLY A 18 -5.22 -2.86 8.34
N GLY A 19 -5.59 -4.11 8.10
CA GLY A 19 -6.33 -4.94 9.07
C GLY A 19 -7.79 -4.55 9.27
N GLY A 20 -8.32 -3.56 8.54
CA GLY A 20 -9.71 -3.11 8.63
C GLY A 20 -10.70 -3.95 7.82
N PRO A 21 -11.96 -3.51 7.73
CA PRO A 21 -13.02 -4.19 6.98
C PRO A 21 -12.89 -3.99 5.45
N GLY A 22 -13.77 -4.62 4.70
CA GLY A 22 -13.92 -4.45 3.26
C GLY A 22 -12.79 -5.10 2.47
N VAL A 23 -12.13 -4.33 1.60
CA VAL A 23 -11.05 -4.81 0.73
C VAL A 23 -9.84 -5.33 1.54
N MET A 24 -9.52 -4.71 2.66
CA MET A 24 -8.46 -5.16 3.56
C MET A 24 -8.77 -6.54 4.13
N GLU A 25 -9.99 -6.73 4.60
CA GLU A 25 -10.48 -8.02 5.08
C GLU A 25 -10.48 -9.08 3.97
N ALA A 26 -10.92 -8.73 2.77
CA ALA A 26 -10.89 -9.62 1.61
C ALA A 26 -9.46 -10.08 1.27
N GLY A 27 -8.48 -9.19 1.38
CA GLY A 27 -7.07 -9.53 1.19
C GLY A 27 -6.56 -10.53 2.25
N ASN A 28 -6.88 -10.30 3.51
CA ASN A 28 -6.51 -11.20 4.61
C ASN A 28 -7.23 -12.55 4.50
N LEU A 29 -8.54 -12.54 4.17
CA LEU A 29 -9.33 -13.77 3.94
C LEU A 29 -8.73 -14.60 2.80
N GLY A 30 -8.40 -13.99 1.67
CA GLY A 30 -7.79 -14.71 0.55
C GLY A 30 -6.44 -15.34 0.89
N ALA A 31 -5.67 -14.72 1.77
CA ALA A 31 -4.45 -15.33 2.31
C ALA A 31 -4.75 -16.53 3.21
N ALA A 32 -5.73 -16.40 4.12
CA ALA A 32 -6.13 -17.48 5.03
C ALA A 32 -6.74 -18.68 4.27
N GLU A 33 -7.60 -18.45 3.29
CA GLU A 33 -8.17 -19.51 2.44
C GLU A 33 -7.13 -20.28 1.64
N ALA A 34 -6.04 -19.60 1.25
CA ALA A 34 -4.91 -20.24 0.60
C ALA A 34 -3.95 -20.95 1.59
N GLY A 35 -4.26 -20.95 2.88
CA GLY A 35 -3.44 -21.58 3.92
C GLY A 35 -2.18 -20.79 4.28
N GLY A 36 -2.08 -19.53 3.93
CA GLY A 36 -0.94 -18.66 4.21
C GLY A 36 -1.21 -17.65 5.33
N VAL A 37 -0.17 -16.96 5.74
CA VAL A 37 -0.24 -15.87 6.73
C VAL A 37 -0.50 -14.53 6.07
N SER A 38 -1.03 -13.58 6.84
CA SER A 38 -1.17 -12.20 6.41
C SER A 38 -0.88 -11.23 7.56
N ILE A 39 -0.40 -10.04 7.22
CA ILE A 39 -0.02 -8.98 8.16
C ILE A 39 -1.12 -7.94 8.19
N GLY A 40 -1.49 -7.50 9.39
CA GLY A 40 -2.35 -6.35 9.62
C GLY A 40 -1.59 -5.22 10.29
N LEU A 41 -1.53 -4.05 9.66
CA LEU A 41 -0.96 -2.83 10.24
C LEU A 41 -2.10 -1.86 10.59
N SER A 42 -2.68 -2.06 11.74
CA SER A 42 -3.83 -1.28 12.22
C SER A 42 -3.39 0.06 12.83
N ILE A 43 -4.25 1.06 12.74
CA ILE A 43 -4.11 2.31 13.47
C ILE A 43 -5.12 2.36 14.59
N VAL A 44 -4.70 2.74 15.79
CA VAL A 44 -5.62 2.91 16.91
C VAL A 44 -6.30 4.26 16.79
N LEU A 45 -7.61 4.26 16.59
CA LEU A 45 -8.46 5.46 16.56
C LEU A 45 -9.45 5.43 17.74
N PRO A 46 -9.93 6.60 18.24
CA PRO A 46 -10.78 6.67 19.43
C PRO A 46 -12.12 5.91 19.33
N HIS A 47 -12.55 5.56 18.14
CA HIS A 47 -13.83 4.87 17.86
C HIS A 47 -13.65 3.64 16.98
N GLU A 48 -12.48 2.99 17.04
CA GLU A 48 -12.14 1.95 16.08
C GLU A 48 -12.65 0.58 16.45
N GLN A 49 -13.02 -0.16 15.40
CA GLN A 49 -13.31 -1.58 15.43
C GLN A 49 -12.01 -2.38 15.56
N ALA A 50 -12.10 -3.54 16.17
CA ALA A 50 -11.01 -4.50 16.22
C ALA A 50 -10.55 -4.88 14.79
N PRO A 51 -9.27 -5.30 14.61
CA PRO A 51 -8.80 -5.86 13.35
C PRO A 51 -9.71 -6.98 12.86
N ASN A 52 -9.78 -7.17 11.52
CA ASN A 52 -10.59 -8.24 10.96
C ASN A 52 -10.07 -9.63 11.41
N ALA A 53 -10.95 -10.61 11.43
CA ALA A 53 -10.69 -11.94 11.98
C ALA A 53 -9.65 -12.77 11.19
N TYR A 54 -9.29 -12.35 9.98
CA TYR A 54 -8.42 -13.11 9.07
C TYR A 54 -6.95 -12.67 9.09
N VAL A 55 -6.62 -11.58 9.79
CA VAL A 55 -5.24 -11.22 10.08
C VAL A 55 -4.62 -12.30 10.96
N THR A 56 -3.43 -12.74 10.63
CA THR A 56 -2.69 -13.69 11.48
C THR A 56 -2.42 -13.05 12.85
N PRO A 57 -2.86 -13.62 13.97
CA PRO A 57 -2.84 -12.98 15.28
C PRO A 57 -1.46 -12.44 15.70
N ASP A 58 -0.40 -13.21 15.47
CA ASP A 58 0.98 -12.83 15.79
C ASP A 58 1.57 -11.79 14.82
N LEU A 59 0.86 -11.49 13.73
CA LEU A 59 1.25 -10.53 12.70
C LEU A 59 0.30 -9.32 12.65
N CYS A 60 -0.47 -9.08 13.70
CA CYS A 60 -1.33 -7.93 13.86
C CYS A 60 -0.62 -6.86 14.71
N PHE A 61 -0.28 -5.75 14.08
CA PHE A 61 0.45 -4.65 14.72
C PHE A 61 -0.45 -3.43 14.84
N ASN A 62 -0.50 -2.84 16.02
CA ASN A 62 -1.28 -1.64 16.32
C ASN A 62 -0.37 -0.42 16.43
N PHE A 63 -0.65 0.60 15.65
CA PHE A 63 0.10 1.85 15.63
C PHE A 63 -0.75 2.99 16.19
N HIS A 64 -0.11 3.88 16.94
CA HIS A 64 -0.72 5.12 17.45
C HIS A 64 -0.46 6.30 16.52
N TYR A 65 0.55 6.22 15.66
CA TYR A 65 0.97 7.30 14.77
C TYR A 65 0.94 6.86 13.31
N PHE A 66 0.24 7.61 12.48
CA PHE A 66 0.13 7.36 11.03
C PHE A 66 1.48 7.31 10.33
N ALA A 67 2.39 8.22 10.66
CA ALA A 67 3.71 8.30 10.03
C ALA A 67 4.53 7.01 10.19
N ILE A 68 4.53 6.43 11.37
CA ILE A 68 5.27 5.19 11.66
C ILE A 68 4.61 4.01 10.92
N ARG A 69 3.28 3.93 10.93
CA ARG A 69 2.52 2.91 10.21
C ARG A 69 2.81 2.94 8.71
N LYS A 70 2.80 4.11 8.09
CA LYS A 70 3.13 4.29 6.67
C LYS A 70 4.53 3.79 6.32
N MET A 71 5.52 4.09 7.15
CA MET A 71 6.88 3.60 6.96
C MET A 71 6.92 2.07 6.90
N HIS A 72 6.21 1.39 7.78
CA HIS A 72 6.17 -0.07 7.80
C HIS A 72 5.47 -0.67 6.57
N PHE A 73 4.44 -0.01 6.02
CA PHE A 73 3.83 -0.45 4.77
C PHE A 73 4.81 -0.41 3.60
N LEU A 74 5.58 0.66 3.48
CA LEU A 74 6.34 0.95 2.28
C LEU A 74 7.77 0.38 2.32
N MET A 75 8.38 0.33 3.51
CA MET A 75 9.80 -0.01 3.66
C MET A 75 10.17 -1.41 3.14
N ARG A 76 9.25 -2.37 3.16
CA ARG A 76 9.47 -3.75 2.73
C ARG A 76 8.53 -4.21 1.62
N ALA A 77 7.75 -3.29 1.04
CA ALA A 77 6.83 -3.62 -0.03
C ALA A 77 7.59 -4.14 -1.26
N ARG A 78 7.13 -5.25 -1.79
CA ARG A 78 7.59 -5.84 -3.06
C ARG A 78 6.64 -5.53 -4.21
N ALA A 79 5.42 -5.16 -3.91
CA ALA A 79 4.42 -4.64 -4.82
C ALA A 79 3.41 -3.83 -4.00
N VAL A 80 2.79 -2.85 -4.63
CA VAL A 80 1.71 -2.05 -4.04
C VAL A 80 0.47 -2.21 -4.90
N THR A 81 -0.64 -2.61 -4.31
CA THR A 81 -1.94 -2.68 -4.99
C THR A 81 -2.89 -1.72 -4.29
N VAL A 82 -3.42 -0.77 -5.07
CA VAL A 82 -4.32 0.26 -4.59
C VAL A 82 -5.71 0.03 -5.14
N PHE A 83 -6.69 -0.02 -4.26
CA PHE A 83 -8.10 -0.16 -4.61
C PHE A 83 -8.81 1.19 -4.56
N PRO A 84 -9.97 1.35 -5.24
CA PRO A 84 -10.79 2.54 -5.13
C PRO A 84 -11.04 2.94 -3.67
N GLY A 85 -10.78 4.20 -3.33
CA GLY A 85 -10.91 4.68 -1.96
C GLY A 85 -10.88 6.20 -1.88
N GLY A 86 -10.99 6.71 -0.67
CA GLY A 86 -11.01 8.15 -0.37
C GLY A 86 -9.63 8.74 -0.07
N PHE A 87 -9.63 9.83 0.70
CA PHE A 87 -8.42 10.59 1.01
C PHE A 87 -7.30 9.78 1.66
N GLY A 88 -7.61 8.85 2.55
CA GLY A 88 -6.61 7.99 3.17
C GLY A 88 -5.88 7.10 2.15
N THR A 89 -6.62 6.54 1.19
CA THR A 89 -6.06 5.75 0.10
C THR A 89 -5.18 6.60 -0.82
N MET A 90 -5.63 7.82 -1.15
CA MET A 90 -4.87 8.78 -1.97
C MET A 90 -3.57 9.19 -1.27
N ASP A 91 -3.62 9.47 0.01
CA ASP A 91 -2.46 9.83 0.83
C ASP A 91 -1.39 8.74 0.80
N GLU A 92 -1.74 7.49 1.06
CA GLU A 92 -0.82 6.35 1.00
C GLU A 92 -0.25 6.14 -0.41
N MET A 93 -1.09 6.26 -1.43
CA MET A 93 -0.71 6.09 -2.83
C MET A 93 0.29 7.16 -3.27
N PHE A 94 -0.01 8.43 -3.06
CA PHE A 94 0.85 9.52 -3.49
C PHE A 94 2.14 9.61 -2.69
N GLU A 95 2.13 9.23 -1.43
CA GLU A 95 3.37 9.10 -0.65
C GLU A 95 4.28 8.02 -1.22
N ALA A 96 3.74 6.84 -1.54
CA ALA A 96 4.51 5.77 -2.17
C ALA A 96 5.10 6.21 -3.52
N LEU A 97 4.30 6.87 -4.36
CA LEU A 97 4.75 7.41 -5.65
C LEU A 97 5.85 8.47 -5.47
N THR A 98 5.72 9.36 -4.49
CA THR A 98 6.73 10.36 -4.15
C THR A 98 8.04 9.72 -3.71
N LEU A 99 8.00 8.69 -2.88
CA LEU A 99 9.18 7.97 -2.42
C LEU A 99 9.89 7.23 -3.56
N ILE A 100 9.13 6.68 -4.52
CA ILE A 100 9.68 6.07 -5.73
C ILE A 100 10.32 7.15 -6.63
N GLN A 101 9.63 8.26 -6.86
CA GLN A 101 10.11 9.38 -7.70
C GLN A 101 11.42 9.97 -7.16
N THR A 102 11.52 10.16 -5.85
CA THR A 102 12.68 10.74 -5.18
C THR A 102 13.82 9.74 -4.91
N GLY A 103 13.67 8.49 -5.35
CA GLY A 103 14.66 7.43 -5.14
C GLY A 103 14.80 6.95 -3.69
N ARG A 104 13.86 7.33 -2.81
CA ARG A 104 13.83 6.89 -1.41
C ARG A 104 13.28 5.48 -1.23
N MET A 105 12.52 5.01 -2.20
CA MET A 105 11.98 3.67 -2.29
C MET A 105 12.37 3.03 -3.62
N THR A 106 12.74 1.76 -3.60
CA THR A 106 13.00 1.00 -4.81
C THR A 106 11.75 0.94 -5.67
N ARG A 107 11.91 0.97 -6.99
CA ARG A 107 10.79 0.77 -7.92
C ARG A 107 10.21 -0.63 -7.73
N VAL A 108 8.93 -0.68 -7.44
CA VAL A 108 8.16 -1.91 -7.28
C VAL A 108 6.93 -1.87 -8.21
N PRO A 109 6.37 -3.02 -8.59
CA PRO A 109 5.08 -3.04 -9.29
C PRO A 109 4.03 -2.27 -8.50
N PHE A 110 3.37 -1.33 -9.20
CA PHE A 110 2.33 -0.47 -8.64
C PHE A 110 1.05 -0.67 -9.43
N ILE A 111 0.05 -1.28 -8.81
CA ILE A 111 -1.17 -1.74 -9.48
C ILE A 111 -2.35 -0.95 -8.95
N LEU A 112 -3.05 -0.26 -9.84
CA LEU A 112 -4.30 0.42 -9.55
C LEU A 112 -5.46 -0.48 -9.97
N PHE A 113 -6.19 -1.01 -9.01
CA PHE A 113 -7.33 -1.86 -9.27
C PHE A 113 -8.59 -1.02 -9.53
N GLY A 114 -9.35 -1.34 -10.59
CA GLY A 114 -10.55 -0.56 -10.95
C GLY A 114 -10.23 0.64 -11.85
N LYS A 115 -9.76 0.38 -13.08
CA LYS A 115 -9.34 1.39 -14.06
C LYS A 115 -10.35 2.54 -14.22
N GLU A 116 -11.65 2.22 -14.33
CA GLU A 116 -12.71 3.23 -14.52
C GLU A 116 -12.78 4.25 -13.38
N PHE A 117 -12.57 3.81 -12.14
CA PHE A 117 -12.51 4.71 -10.99
C PHE A 117 -11.32 5.68 -11.10
N TRP A 118 -10.15 5.15 -11.36
CA TRP A 118 -8.92 5.91 -11.39
C TRP A 118 -8.87 6.90 -12.54
N ASP A 119 -9.28 6.51 -13.72
CA ASP A 119 -9.36 7.38 -14.90
C ASP A 119 -10.36 8.54 -14.72
N ARG A 120 -11.38 8.35 -13.89
CA ARG A 120 -12.36 9.39 -13.58
C ARG A 120 -11.89 10.36 -12.50
N VAL A 121 -11.06 9.90 -11.58
CA VAL A 121 -10.66 10.67 -10.38
C VAL A 121 -9.33 11.39 -10.60
N ILE A 122 -8.44 10.86 -11.42
CA ILE A 122 -7.09 11.39 -11.63
C ILE A 122 -6.82 11.53 -13.12
N ASP A 123 -6.46 12.74 -13.54
CA ASP A 123 -5.85 12.99 -14.86
C ASP A 123 -4.37 12.63 -14.79
N TRP A 124 -4.05 11.39 -15.16
CA TRP A 124 -2.69 10.87 -15.11
C TRP A 124 -1.72 11.59 -16.04
N GLN A 125 -2.21 12.06 -17.18
CA GLN A 125 -1.38 12.79 -18.14
C GLN A 125 -1.00 14.14 -17.58
N ALA A 126 -1.95 14.92 -17.11
CA ALA A 126 -1.70 16.22 -16.50
C ALA A 126 -0.79 16.10 -15.27
N LEU A 127 -0.98 15.05 -14.45
CA LEU A 127 -0.13 14.78 -13.30
C LEU A 127 1.32 14.45 -13.72
N ALA A 128 1.51 13.62 -14.75
CA ALA A 128 2.83 13.26 -15.25
C ALA A 128 3.56 14.49 -15.83
N GLU A 129 2.86 15.33 -16.56
CA GLU A 129 3.40 16.59 -17.09
C GLU A 129 3.86 17.54 -15.97
N ALA A 130 3.03 17.70 -14.92
CA ALA A 130 3.41 18.50 -13.75
C ALA A 130 4.63 17.93 -13.01
N CYS A 131 4.76 16.61 -12.89
CA CYS A 131 5.93 15.97 -12.31
C CYS A 131 7.21 16.19 -13.13
N LEU A 132 7.11 16.19 -14.45
CA LEU A 132 8.25 16.43 -15.35
C LEU A 132 8.71 17.88 -15.31
N LEU A 133 7.81 18.84 -15.27
CA LEU A 133 8.13 20.26 -15.12
C LEU A 133 8.89 20.51 -13.82
N TYR A 134 8.44 19.95 -12.72
CA TYR A 134 9.11 20.08 -11.42
C TYR A 134 10.54 19.50 -11.42
N THR A 135 10.79 18.39 -12.12
CA THR A 135 12.12 17.78 -12.21
C THR A 135 13.06 18.57 -13.12
N SER A 136 12.57 19.24 -14.16
CA SER A 136 13.37 20.09 -15.03
C SER A 136 13.84 21.36 -14.31
N ASP A 137 12.97 22.02 -13.58
CA ASP A 137 13.30 23.22 -12.79
C ASP A 137 14.35 22.92 -11.72
N ALA A 138 14.25 21.77 -11.04
CA ALA A 138 15.25 21.35 -10.07
C ALA A 138 16.62 20.96 -10.68
N ALA A 139 16.66 20.65 -11.98
CA ALA A 139 17.92 20.41 -12.70
C ALA A 139 18.60 21.73 -13.11
N ASP A 140 17.82 22.75 -13.45
CA ASP A 140 18.33 24.07 -13.81
C ASP A 140 18.91 24.83 -12.61
N GLU A 141 18.37 24.66 -11.43
CA GLU A 141 18.91 25.27 -10.20
C GLU A 141 20.25 24.67 -9.72
N ARG A 142 20.70 23.56 -10.30
CA ARG A 142 21.97 22.89 -9.97
C ARG A 142 23.10 23.15 -10.98
N SER A 143 22.87 23.93 -11.99
CA SER A 143 23.85 24.42 -12.95
C SER A 143 24.32 25.83 -12.58
#